data_606f91f42945a25d417003a77c01e8a7
#
_entry.id   606f91f42945a25d417003a77c01e8a7
#
_cell.length_a   1.000
_cell.length_b   1.000
_cell.length_c   1.000
_cell.angle_alpha   90.00
_cell.angle_beta   90.00
_cell.angle_gamma   90.00
#
_symmetry.space_group_name_H-M   'P 1'
#
loop_
_entity.id
_entity.type
_entity.pdbx_description
1 polymer ?
#
loop_
_entity_poly.entity_id
_entity_poly.type
_entity_poly.pdbx_seq_one_letter_code
_entity_poly.pdbx_strand_id
1 'polypeptide(L)' 'MSYIEGNIIKYTTRYKFKNGIEDLKKAKWYLEKLIEEHENRIC' A
#
# COMPACT_ATOMS: atom_id res chain seq x y z
N MET A 1 -1.76 -9.19 10.37
CA MET A 1 -1.75 -8.22 9.26
C MET A 1 -0.58 -8.50 8.34
N SER A 2 -0.78 -8.37 7.06
CA SER A 2 0.29 -8.69 6.13
C SER A 2 1.30 -7.53 6.03
N TYR A 3 2.48 -7.85 5.53
CA TYR A 3 3.52 -6.86 5.30
C TYR A 3 3.02 -5.75 4.37
N ILE A 4 2.28 -6.12 3.32
CA ILE A 4 1.78 -5.15 2.34
C ILE A 4 0.77 -4.22 2.99
N GLU A 5 -0.16 -4.76 3.76
CA GLU A 5 -1.16 -3.94 4.43
C GLU A 5 -0.50 -2.97 5.41
N GLY A 6 0.50 -3.45 6.14
CA GLY A 6 1.22 -2.59 7.06
C GLY A 6 1.91 -1.43 6.37
N ASN A 7 2.48 -1.68 5.20
CA ASN A 7 3.14 -0.62 4.44
C ASN A 7 2.14 0.39 3.90
N ILE A 8 0.98 -0.05 3.46
CA ILE A 8 -0.05 0.86 2.98
C ILE A 8 -0.47 1.81 4.10
N ILE A 9 -0.73 1.27 5.28
CA ILE A 9 -1.11 2.09 6.43
C ILE A 9 0.00 3.08 6.77
N LYS A 10 1.23 2.61 6.78
CA LYS A 10 2.38 3.43 7.09
C LYS A 10 2.48 4.62 6.15
N TYR A 11 2.41 4.39 4.85
CA TYR A 11 2.59 5.46 3.89
C TYR A 11 1.40 6.41 3.84
N THR A 12 0.19 5.90 3.99
CA THR A 12 -0.99 6.76 3.99
C THR A 12 -1.08 7.60 5.26
N THR A 13 -0.40 7.17 6.32
CA THR A 13 -0.37 7.93 7.55
C THR A 13 0.68 9.04 7.52
N ARG A 14 1.83 8.77 6.91
CA ARG A 14 2.94 9.69 7.01
C ARG A 14 3.13 10.62 5.80
N TYR A 15 2.33 10.48 4.76
CA TYR A 15 2.54 11.30 3.57
C TYR A 15 2.41 12.79 3.87
N LYS A 16 1.63 13.14 4.88
CA LYS A 16 1.44 14.54 5.25
C LYS A 16 2.70 15.16 5.87
N PHE A 17 3.55 14.33 6.44
CA PHE A 17 4.70 14.81 7.18
C PHE A 17 6.02 14.56 6.48
N LYS A 18 6.02 13.74 5.46
CA LYS A 18 7.28 13.35 4.82
C LYS A 18 7.24 13.67 3.32
N ASN A 19 7.25 12.66 2.50
CA ASN A 19 7.46 12.83 1.06
C ASN A 19 6.20 13.12 0.27
N GLY A 20 5.06 13.23 0.92
CA GLY A 20 3.83 13.58 0.25
C GLY A 20 3.47 12.63 -0.87
N ILE A 21 3.53 13.13 -2.12
CA ILE A 21 3.10 12.34 -3.28
C ILE A 21 3.91 11.07 -3.45
N GLU A 22 5.17 11.06 -3.05
CA GLU A 22 5.98 9.86 -3.17
C GLU A 22 5.46 8.76 -2.26
N ASP A 23 5.09 9.11 -1.04
CA ASP A 23 4.54 8.13 -0.12
C ASP A 23 3.20 7.60 -0.61
N LEU A 24 2.40 8.47 -1.21
CA LEU A 24 1.13 8.05 -1.77
C LEU A 24 1.33 7.10 -2.96
N LYS A 25 2.34 7.35 -3.78
CA LYS A 25 2.64 6.46 -4.89
C LYS A 25 3.11 5.10 -4.40
N LYS A 26 3.87 5.07 -3.32
CA LYS A 26 4.30 3.81 -2.74
C LYS A 26 3.11 3.03 -2.19
N ALA A 27 2.19 3.72 -1.53
CA ALA A 27 0.99 3.08 -1.03
C ALA A 27 0.17 2.50 -2.18
N LYS A 28 0.08 3.23 -3.29
CA LYS A 28 -0.63 2.75 -4.46
C LYS A 28 0.00 1.47 -4.99
N TRP A 29 1.33 1.43 -5.06
CA TRP A 29 2.03 0.25 -5.55
C TRP A 29 1.73 -0.97 -4.69
N TYR A 30 1.79 -0.80 -3.37
CA TYR A 30 1.50 -1.90 -2.47
C TYR A 30 0.03 -2.33 -2.56
N LEU A 31 -0.86 -1.36 -2.72
CA LEU A 31 -2.28 -1.66 -2.83
C LEU A 31 -2.57 -2.47 -4.10
N GLU A 32 -1.91 -2.12 -5.19
CA GLU A 32 -2.06 -2.88 -6.43
C GLU A 32 -1.59 -4.31 -6.25
N LYS A 33 -0.50 -4.50 -5.53
CA LYS A 33 -0.01 -5.84 -5.24
C LYS A 33 -1.01 -6.63 -4.40
N LEU A 34 -1.63 -5.97 -3.44
CA LEU A 34 -2.61 -6.61 -2.59
C LEU A 34 -3.83 -7.05 -3.39
N ILE A 35 -4.28 -6.19 -4.28
CA ILE A 35 -5.42 -6.51 -5.14
C ILE A 35 -5.10 -7.72 -6.00
N GLU A 36 -3.91 -7.74 -6.58
CA GLU A 36 -3.48 -8.84 -7.44
C GLU A 36 -3.46 -10.15 -6.67
N GLU A 37 -2.94 -10.14 -5.46
CA GLU A 37 -2.90 -11.34 -4.63
C GLU A 37 -4.29 -11.83 -4.30
N HIS A 38 -5.18 -10.91 -3.99
CA HIS A 38 -6.54 -11.27 -3.64
C HIS A 38 -7.27 -11.88 -4.83
N GLU A 39 -7.09 -11.31 -6.01
CA GLU A 39 -7.70 -11.83 -7.20
C GLU A 39 -7.20 -13.24 -7.53
N ASN A 40 -5.93 -13.47 -7.32
CA ASN A 40 -5.36 -14.80 -7.58
C ASN A 40 -5.87 -15.84 -6.59
N ARG A 41 -6.24 -15.42 -5.41
CA ARG A 41 -6.74 -16.34 -4.39
C ARG A 41 -8.14 -16.81 -4.62
N ILE A 42 -8.91 -16.02 -5.31
CA ILE A 42 -10.33 -16.31 -5.48
C ILE A 42 -10.57 -17.56 -6.31
N CYS A 43 -9.68 -17.95 -7.15
CA CYS A 43 -9.82 -19.15 -7.97
C CYS A 43 -9.77 -20.46 -7.19
#